data_5d359bee7bbd30bd93bb6831d1b1fbb1
#
_entry.id   5d359bee7bbd30bd93bb6831d1b1fbb1
#
_cell.length_a   1.000
_cell.length_b   1.000
_cell.length_c   1.000
_cell.angle_alpha   90.00
_cell.angle_beta   90.00
_cell.angle_gamma   90.00
#
_symmetry.space_group_name_H-M   'P 1'
#
loop_
_entity.id
_entity.type
_entity.pdbx_description
1 polymer ?
#
loop_
_entity_poly.entity_id
_entity_poly.type
_entity_poly.pdbx_seq_one_letter_code
_entity_poly.pdbx_strand_id
1 'polypeptide(L)'
;MDDNKLSIRVNVADRYYPLKIERDDEEKIRKAARMINEKVLLYKQRYSDKDVQDFLAMAALQFVIKLIEEEEKLSNDYLPSALNELAKKIDAVLEEKSNSVL
;
A
#
# COMPACT_ATOMS: atom_id res chain seq x y z
N MET A 1 -22.03 -6.65 -14.82
CA MET A 1 -22.72 -5.62 -14.07
C MET A 1 -21.91 -5.18 -12.90
N ASP A 2 -21.87 -3.88 -12.71
CA ASP A 2 -20.96 -3.27 -11.74
C ASP A 2 -21.61 -2.99 -10.39
N ASP A 3 -22.58 -3.83 -10.00
CA ASP A 3 -23.32 -3.64 -8.74
C ASP A 3 -22.43 -3.71 -7.51
N ASN A 4 -21.28 -4.39 -7.62
CA ASN A 4 -20.35 -4.51 -6.51
C ASN A 4 -19.28 -3.43 -6.53
N LYS A 5 -19.28 -2.57 -7.53
CA LYS A 5 -18.32 -1.48 -7.61
C LYS A 5 -18.81 -0.25 -6.86
N LEU A 6 -17.88 0.45 -6.27
CA LEU A 6 -18.16 1.64 -5.50
C LEU A 6 -17.15 2.71 -5.88
N SER A 7 -17.63 3.91 -6.10
CA SER A 7 -16.75 5.06 -6.34
C SER A 7 -16.55 5.79 -5.02
N ILE A 8 -15.31 5.95 -4.61
CA ILE A 8 -14.97 6.65 -3.38
C ILE A 8 -13.88 7.67 -3.63
N ARG A 9 -13.73 8.59 -2.70
CA ARG A 9 -12.62 9.52 -2.67
C ARG A 9 -11.79 9.24 -1.43
N VAL A 10 -10.50 9.11 -1.61
CA VAL A 10 -9.59 8.77 -0.52
C VAL A 10 -8.56 9.87 -0.39
N ASN A 11 -8.39 10.36 0.82
CA ASN A 11 -7.36 11.36 1.13
C ASN A 11 -6.03 10.66 1.39
N VAL A 12 -5.02 11.00 0.60
CA VAL A 12 -3.66 10.54 0.83
C VAL A 12 -2.74 11.75 0.75
N ALA A 13 -2.07 12.06 1.85
CA ALA A 13 -1.11 13.16 1.92
C ALA A 13 -1.73 14.48 1.44
N ASP A 14 -2.91 14.81 1.97
CA ASP A 14 -3.64 16.04 1.72
C ASP A 14 -4.20 16.22 0.32
N ARG A 15 -4.23 15.15 -0.47
CA ARG A 15 -4.89 15.16 -1.76
C ARG A 15 -5.96 14.08 -1.80
N TYR A 16 -7.02 14.35 -2.55
CA TYR A 16 -8.11 13.39 -2.71
C TYR A 16 -7.99 12.69 -4.05
N TYR A 17 -8.13 11.38 -4.01
CA TYR A 17 -8.02 10.54 -5.18
C TYR A 17 -9.32 9.79 -5.39
N PRO A 18 -9.94 9.92 -6.56
CA PRO A 18 -11.14 9.13 -6.86
C PRO A 18 -10.73 7.71 -7.24
N LEU A 19 -11.37 6.75 -6.62
CA LEU A 19 -11.10 5.33 -6.86
C LEU A 19 -12.39 4.59 -7.13
N LYS A 20 -12.34 3.68 -8.08
CA LYS A 20 -13.43 2.76 -8.31
C LYS A 20 -12.98 1.39 -7.79
N ILE A 21 -13.66 0.90 -6.76
CA ILE A 21 -13.22 -0.27 -6.01
C ILE A 21 -14.36 -1.25 -5.83
N GLU A 22 -14.02 -2.47 -5.41
CA GLU A 22 -15.02 -3.41 -4.95
C GLU A 22 -15.52 -2.95 -3.58
N ARG A 23 -16.83 -3.11 -3.32
CA ARG A 23 -17.40 -2.68 -2.03
C ARG A 23 -16.74 -3.36 -0.85
N ASP A 24 -16.36 -4.61 -1.02
CA ASP A 24 -15.74 -5.38 0.05
C ASP A 24 -14.35 -4.87 0.41
N ASP A 25 -13.73 -4.10 -0.47
CA ASP A 25 -12.38 -3.57 -0.24
C ASP A 25 -12.36 -2.18 0.37
N GLU A 26 -13.52 -1.55 0.53
CA GLU A 26 -13.57 -0.15 0.97
C GLU A 26 -12.87 0.07 2.31
N GLU A 27 -13.21 -0.76 3.29
CA GLU A 27 -12.66 -0.62 4.64
C GLU A 27 -11.13 -0.77 4.63
N LYS A 28 -10.65 -1.75 3.90
CA LYS A 28 -9.22 -2.02 3.76
C LYS A 28 -8.49 -0.85 3.11
N ILE A 29 -9.05 -0.31 2.06
CA ILE A 29 -8.45 0.81 1.33
C ILE A 29 -8.41 2.06 2.21
N ARG A 30 -9.49 2.34 2.94
CA ARG A 30 -9.52 3.48 3.85
C ARG A 30 -8.54 3.32 5.00
N LYS A 31 -8.39 2.10 5.51
CA LYS A 31 -7.40 1.81 6.53
C LYS A 31 -5.99 2.03 6.01
N ALA A 32 -5.72 1.58 4.78
CA ALA A 32 -4.41 1.78 4.16
C ALA A 32 -4.08 3.27 4.02
N ALA A 33 -5.06 4.06 3.58
CA ALA A 33 -4.87 5.50 3.46
C ALA A 33 -4.57 6.14 4.81
N ARG A 34 -5.28 5.73 5.87
CA ARG A 34 -5.02 6.25 7.22
C ARG A 34 -3.60 5.91 7.68
N MET A 35 -3.15 4.70 7.42
CA MET A 35 -1.80 4.28 7.81
C MET A 35 -0.74 5.10 7.11
N ILE A 36 -0.93 5.37 5.83
CA ILE A 36 0.00 6.22 5.07
C ILE A 36 -0.01 7.63 5.66
N ASN A 37 -1.19 8.20 5.90
CA ASN A 37 -1.32 9.56 6.40
C ASN A 37 -0.71 9.72 7.79
N GLU A 38 -0.84 8.72 8.64
CA GLU A 38 -0.20 8.73 9.97
C GLU A 38 1.31 8.77 9.85
N LYS A 39 1.89 8.01 8.93
CA LYS A 39 3.34 8.04 8.70
C LYS A 39 3.79 9.38 8.13
N VAL A 40 3.05 9.92 7.18
CA VAL A 40 3.36 11.23 6.61
C VAL A 40 3.36 12.29 7.70
N LEU A 41 2.35 12.26 8.57
CA LEU A 41 2.26 13.22 9.67
C LEU A 41 3.43 13.08 10.63
N LEU A 42 3.82 11.86 10.95
CA LEU A 42 4.96 11.58 11.82
C LEU A 42 6.24 12.18 11.27
N TYR A 43 6.51 11.97 9.98
CA TYR A 43 7.71 12.51 9.34
C TYR A 43 7.64 14.03 9.23
N LYS A 44 6.47 14.57 8.97
CA LYS A 44 6.26 16.01 8.92
C LYS A 44 6.63 16.68 10.25
N GLN A 45 6.36 16.02 11.35
CA GLN A 45 6.70 16.50 12.68
C GLN A 45 8.19 16.43 12.99
N ARG A 46 8.88 15.45 12.38
CA ARG A 46 10.30 15.22 12.63
C ARG A 46 11.24 16.02 11.74
N TYR A 47 10.80 16.32 10.53
CA TYR A 47 11.67 16.92 9.51
C TYR A 47 11.04 18.22 9.03
N SER A 48 11.76 19.33 9.19
CA SER A 48 11.27 20.64 8.80
C SER A 48 11.75 21.08 7.42
N ASP A 49 12.75 20.38 6.87
CA ASP A 49 13.40 20.76 5.62
C ASP A 49 12.96 19.91 4.43
N LYS A 50 11.90 19.14 4.58
CA LYS A 50 11.40 18.22 3.56
C LYS A 50 9.95 18.52 3.23
N ASP A 51 9.51 18.07 2.06
CA ASP A 51 8.13 18.30 1.62
C ASP A 51 7.29 17.02 1.67
N VAL A 52 6.03 17.14 1.26
CA VAL A 52 5.08 16.03 1.32
C VAL A 52 5.52 14.86 0.44
N GLN A 53 6.12 15.14 -0.71
CA GLN A 53 6.59 14.07 -1.57
C GLN A 53 7.70 13.27 -0.89
N ASP A 54 8.61 13.95 -0.19
CA ASP A 54 9.66 13.26 0.57
C ASP A 54 9.04 12.36 1.65
N PHE A 55 8.04 12.87 2.35
CA PHE A 55 7.38 12.09 3.41
C PHE A 55 6.66 10.88 2.84
N LEU A 56 6.01 11.02 1.68
CA LEU A 56 5.39 9.89 1.01
C LEU A 56 6.40 8.84 0.57
N ALA A 57 7.53 9.29 0.03
CA ALA A 57 8.60 8.37 -0.36
C ALA A 57 9.15 7.62 0.84
N MET A 58 9.36 8.32 1.95
CA MET A 58 9.83 7.69 3.19
C MET A 58 8.82 6.68 3.72
N ALA A 59 7.54 7.03 3.70
CA ALA A 59 6.48 6.12 4.15
C ALA A 59 6.41 4.89 3.25
N ALA A 60 6.49 5.09 1.95
CA ALA A 60 6.45 3.98 1.00
C ALA A 60 7.61 3.02 1.22
N LEU A 61 8.83 3.56 1.38
CA LEU A 61 10.00 2.73 1.66
C LEU A 61 9.81 1.95 2.95
N GLN A 62 9.33 2.61 3.99
CA GLN A 62 9.12 1.97 5.29
C GLN A 62 8.15 0.80 5.19
N PHE A 63 7.01 1.00 4.53
CA PHE A 63 6.00 -0.04 4.39
C PHE A 63 6.47 -1.18 3.50
N VAL A 64 7.17 -0.88 2.42
CA VAL A 64 7.68 -1.93 1.52
C VAL A 64 8.79 -2.75 2.19
N ILE A 65 9.69 -2.09 2.92
CA ILE A 65 10.72 -2.81 3.69
C ILE A 65 10.05 -3.75 4.68
N LYS A 66 9.04 -3.27 5.39
CA LYS A 66 8.32 -4.11 6.33
C LYS A 66 7.63 -5.28 5.66
N LEU A 67 7.07 -5.06 4.48
CA LEU A 67 6.46 -6.12 3.70
C LEU A 67 7.49 -7.18 3.30
N ILE A 68 8.67 -6.76 2.87
CA ILE A 68 9.76 -7.68 2.52
C ILE A 68 10.19 -8.50 3.73
N GLU A 69 10.32 -7.84 4.88
CA GLU A 69 10.68 -8.53 6.13
C GLU A 69 9.64 -9.57 6.53
N GLU A 70 8.36 -9.25 6.37
CA GLU A 70 7.29 -10.19 6.66
C GLU A 70 7.30 -11.36 5.68
N GLU A 71 7.57 -11.11 4.41
CA GLU A 71 7.70 -12.18 3.40
C GLU A 71 8.85 -13.13 3.74
N GLU A 72 10.00 -12.58 4.11
CA GLU A 72 11.15 -13.38 4.49
C GLU A 72 10.87 -14.23 5.73
N LYS A 73 10.21 -13.64 6.71
CA LYS A 73 9.83 -14.34 7.93
C LYS A 73 8.88 -15.49 7.63
N LEU A 74 7.90 -15.25 6.77
CA LEU A 74 6.95 -16.27 6.37
C LEU A 74 7.60 -17.39 5.58
N SER A 75 8.58 -17.07 4.75
CA SER A 75 9.36 -18.09 4.02
C SER A 75 10.12 -18.99 4.95
N ASN A 76 10.58 -18.45 6.07
CA ASN A 76 11.35 -19.20 7.07
C ASN A 76 10.48 -20.00 8.02
N ASP A 77 9.20 -19.70 8.12
CA ASP A 77 8.31 -20.26 9.14
C ASP A 77 7.45 -21.44 8.66
N TYR A 78 7.77 -22.08 7.56
CA TYR A 78 7.13 -23.34 7.14
C TYR A 78 5.62 -23.28 6.89
N LEU A 79 5.18 -22.42 6.00
CA LEU A 79 3.86 -22.57 5.42
C LEU A 79 4.03 -22.55 3.91
N PRO A 80 4.64 -23.60 3.37
CA PRO A 80 5.25 -23.48 2.06
C PRO A 80 4.27 -23.27 0.90
N SER A 81 3.12 -23.94 0.92
CA SER A 81 2.27 -23.87 -0.26
C SER A 81 1.37 -22.63 -0.29
N ALA A 82 0.71 -22.33 0.81
CA ALA A 82 -0.17 -21.14 0.89
C ALA A 82 0.61 -19.85 0.75
N LEU A 83 1.82 -19.83 1.32
CA LEU A 83 2.66 -18.64 1.28
C LEU A 83 3.34 -18.45 -0.05
N ASN A 84 3.72 -19.53 -0.72
CA ASN A 84 4.23 -19.44 -2.08
C ASN A 84 3.18 -18.88 -3.03
N GLU A 85 1.94 -19.25 -2.84
CA GLU A 85 0.85 -18.69 -3.64
C GLU A 85 0.64 -17.21 -3.37
N LEU A 86 0.72 -16.80 -2.10
CA LEU A 86 0.61 -15.40 -1.74
C LEU A 86 1.77 -14.59 -2.31
N ALA A 87 2.98 -15.11 -2.19
CA ALA A 87 4.17 -14.48 -2.76
C ALA A 87 4.04 -14.34 -4.28
N LYS A 88 3.54 -15.35 -4.94
CA LYS A 88 3.32 -15.29 -6.39
C LYS A 88 2.29 -14.24 -6.77
N LYS A 89 1.24 -14.07 -5.97
CA LYS A 89 0.25 -13.03 -6.21
C LYS A 89 0.83 -11.64 -6.04
N ILE A 90 1.66 -11.44 -5.03
CA ILE A 90 2.33 -10.17 -4.79
C ILE A 90 3.29 -9.86 -5.94
N ASP A 91 4.08 -10.85 -6.35
CA ASP A 91 5.01 -10.70 -7.47
C ASP A 91 4.28 -10.37 -8.77
N ALA A 92 3.16 -11.02 -9.02
CA ALA A 92 2.36 -10.76 -10.22
C ALA A 92 1.84 -9.32 -10.23
N VAL A 93 1.37 -8.82 -9.08
CA VAL A 93 0.90 -7.44 -8.97
C VAL A 93 2.04 -6.46 -9.19
N LEU A 94 3.19 -6.72 -8.61
CA LEU A 94 4.36 -5.86 -8.78
C LEU A 94 4.86 -5.85 -10.22
N GLU A 95 4.89 -7.00 -10.88
CA GLU A 95 5.27 -7.09 -12.28
C GLU A 95 4.30 -6.32 -13.19
N GLU A 96 3.01 -6.45 -12.94
CA GLU A 96 1.99 -5.72 -13.67
C GLU A 96 2.19 -4.21 -13.55
N LYS A 97 2.44 -3.73 -12.35
CA LYS A 97 2.67 -2.31 -12.11
C LYS A 97 3.97 -1.84 -12.72
N SER A 98 5.01 -2.65 -12.67
CA SER A 98 6.28 -2.34 -13.30
C SER A 98 6.12 -2.18 -14.81
N ASN A 99 5.39 -3.10 -15.43
CA ASN A 99 5.14 -3.05 -16.86
C ASN A 99 4.27 -1.86 -17.27
N SER A 100 3.36 -1.45 -16.40
CA SER A 100 2.47 -0.33 -16.71
C SER A 100 3.14 1.04 -16.52
N VAL A 101 4.20 1.11 -15.75
CA VAL A 101 4.95 2.35 -15.51
C VAL A 101 5.94 2.60 -16.64
N LEU A 102 6.40 1.56 -17.26
CA LEU A 102 7.34 1.67 -18.38
C LEU A 102 6.64 1.86 -19.71
#